data_deb80dd68a1b4f0c3ee42a80c3ff09fb
#
_entry.id   deb80dd68a1b4f0c3ee42a80c3ff09fb
#
_cell.length_a   1.000
_cell.length_b   1.000
_cell.length_c   1.000
_cell.angle_alpha   90.00
_cell.angle_beta   90.00
_cell.angle_gamma   90.00
#
_symmetry.space_group_name_H-M   'P 1'
#
loop_
_entity.id
_entity.type
_entity.pdbx_description
1 polymer ?
#
loop_
_entity_poly.entity_id
_entity_poly.type
_entity_poly.pdbx_seq_one_letter_code
_entity_poly.pdbx_strand_id
1 'polypeptide(L)'
;MEKIQLFTKAVALLLSIVTGFFGGLIPHRADQYYSDEEIERFTAVSEAAYPDGMIIAIGGKFGTQDSFRPILERSLAHVGKEHPNMLFIPTASYDNYSENDSIITWFAAAGCATDVLLVSKESAEAAAEKFAWADIVYATGGSLKFLTQNWSEKGVFEAADAALKRGAVLMGYSSGAMCWADMGWDDTEEETYRIIHHSPFVGMGPGFAYYDCAGLLPFCLVPHYDSINWRAYSYEAEEADYPSVCIENGAALVYEGGRYSVLSDADTPTRSVFLFYPARGIKFVNLRQDASLAAVVDGEIRTLRANG
;
A
#
# COMPACT_ATOMS: atom_id res chain seq x y z
N MET A 1 -28.75 19.92 -11.87
CA MET A 1 -28.03 18.64 -11.97
C MET A 1 -26.91 18.53 -10.92
N GLU A 2 -26.01 19.51 -10.80
CA GLU A 2 -24.90 19.48 -9.80
C GLU A 2 -25.34 19.23 -8.34
N LYS A 3 -26.41 19.89 -7.87
CA LYS A 3 -26.89 19.69 -6.48
C LYS A 3 -27.42 18.29 -6.21
N ILE A 4 -27.98 17.62 -7.23
CA ILE A 4 -28.45 16.23 -7.11
C ILE A 4 -27.25 15.29 -7.07
N GLN A 5 -26.23 15.52 -7.90
CA GLN A 5 -24.99 14.76 -7.90
C GLN A 5 -24.23 14.90 -6.57
N LEU A 6 -24.19 16.11 -6.01
CA LEU A 6 -23.57 16.37 -4.71
C LEU A 6 -24.31 15.66 -3.57
N PHE A 7 -25.65 15.67 -3.59
CA PHE A 7 -26.48 14.97 -2.61
C PHE A 7 -26.30 13.44 -2.72
N THR A 8 -26.27 12.91 -3.95
CA THR A 8 -26.04 11.48 -4.19
C THR A 8 -24.65 11.05 -3.68
N LYS A 9 -23.61 11.84 -3.96
CA LYS A 9 -22.26 11.60 -3.44
C LYS A 9 -22.21 11.64 -1.90
N ALA A 10 -22.85 12.60 -1.26
CA ALA A 10 -22.90 12.68 0.20
C ALA A 10 -23.65 11.50 0.84
N VAL A 11 -24.75 11.05 0.24
CA VAL A 11 -25.53 9.90 0.72
C VAL A 11 -24.73 8.59 0.55
N ALA A 12 -24.05 8.39 -0.59
CA ALA A 12 -23.22 7.21 -0.79
C ALA A 12 -22.01 7.22 0.17
N LEU A 13 -21.36 8.38 0.42
CA LEU A 13 -20.30 8.51 1.44
C LEU A 13 -20.80 8.10 2.83
N LEU A 14 -21.98 8.55 3.22
CA LEU A 14 -22.64 8.14 4.47
C LEU A 14 -22.93 6.63 4.49
N LEU A 15 -23.41 6.06 3.39
CA LEU A 15 -23.66 4.63 3.25
C LEU A 15 -22.36 3.84 3.31
N SER A 16 -21.27 4.29 2.69
CA SER A 16 -19.96 3.62 2.75
C SER A 16 -19.34 3.66 4.16
N ILE A 17 -19.54 4.77 4.88
CA ILE A 17 -19.14 4.87 6.29
C ILE A 17 -19.92 3.86 7.14
N VAL A 18 -21.23 3.76 6.92
CA VAL A 18 -22.08 2.83 7.65
C VAL A 18 -21.80 1.38 7.28
N THR A 19 -21.64 1.05 5.99
CA THR A 19 -21.30 -0.31 5.54
C THR A 19 -19.88 -0.69 5.95
N GLY A 20 -18.91 0.23 5.90
CA GLY A 20 -17.56 0.00 6.43
C GLY A 20 -17.55 -0.27 7.94
N PHE A 21 -18.40 0.44 8.69
CA PHE A 21 -18.52 0.25 10.13
C PHE A 21 -19.24 -1.07 10.50
N PHE A 22 -20.31 -1.44 9.79
CA PHE A 22 -21.07 -2.68 10.05
C PHE A 22 -20.48 -3.89 9.31
N GLY A 23 -19.89 -3.72 8.13
CA GLY A 23 -19.20 -4.79 7.41
C GLY A 23 -17.97 -5.31 8.18
N GLY A 24 -17.36 -4.46 9.03
CA GLY A 24 -16.27 -4.85 9.91
C GLY A 24 -16.66 -5.71 11.12
N LEU A 25 -17.95 -5.94 11.35
CA LEU A 25 -18.46 -6.75 12.49
C LEU A 25 -18.77 -8.21 12.10
N ILE A 26 -18.88 -8.52 10.81
CA ILE A 26 -19.19 -9.87 10.34
C ILE A 26 -17.91 -10.42 9.67
N PRO A 27 -17.37 -11.54 10.17
CA PRO A 27 -16.26 -12.19 9.51
C PRO A 27 -16.66 -12.60 8.08
N HIS A 28 -15.89 -12.17 7.09
CA HIS A 28 -16.04 -12.59 5.71
C HIS A 28 -14.98 -13.63 5.39
N ARG A 29 -15.43 -14.81 4.99
CA ARG A 29 -14.56 -15.94 4.66
C ARG A 29 -14.46 -16.10 3.15
N ALA A 30 -13.32 -16.60 2.70
CA ALA A 30 -13.09 -16.84 1.27
C ALA A 30 -14.14 -17.79 0.66
N ASP A 31 -14.62 -18.78 1.42
CA ASP A 31 -15.66 -19.74 0.99
C ASP A 31 -17.04 -19.10 0.67
N GLN A 32 -17.25 -17.82 1.00
CA GLN A 32 -18.45 -17.08 0.60
C GLN A 32 -18.41 -16.61 -0.87
N TYR A 33 -17.21 -16.54 -1.45
CA TYR A 33 -16.97 -15.96 -2.78
C TYR A 33 -16.29 -16.92 -3.75
N TYR A 34 -15.62 -17.96 -3.26
CA TYR A 34 -14.81 -18.90 -4.00
C TYR A 34 -15.14 -20.33 -3.58
N SER A 35 -15.05 -21.28 -4.49
CA SER A 35 -15.10 -22.72 -4.19
C SER A 35 -13.79 -23.18 -3.52
N ASP A 36 -13.84 -24.31 -2.84
CA ASP A 36 -12.65 -24.91 -2.19
C ASP A 36 -11.51 -25.13 -3.19
N GLU A 37 -11.82 -25.58 -4.42
CA GLU A 37 -10.84 -25.77 -5.50
C GLU A 37 -10.19 -24.46 -5.94
N GLU A 38 -10.97 -23.37 -6.06
CA GLU A 38 -10.45 -22.05 -6.39
C GLU A 38 -9.56 -21.50 -5.26
N ILE A 39 -9.97 -21.67 -3.99
CA ILE A 39 -9.20 -21.25 -2.82
C ILE A 39 -7.84 -21.94 -2.82
N GLU A 40 -7.79 -23.27 -2.95
CA GLU A 40 -6.54 -24.04 -2.99
C GLU A 40 -5.65 -23.59 -4.15
N ARG A 41 -6.20 -23.51 -5.35
CA ARG A 41 -5.47 -23.13 -6.55
C ARG A 41 -4.89 -21.72 -6.47
N PHE A 42 -5.71 -20.74 -6.09
CA PHE A 42 -5.27 -19.34 -6.07
C PHE A 42 -4.31 -19.05 -4.92
N THR A 43 -4.54 -19.64 -3.75
CA THR A 43 -3.58 -19.52 -2.62
C THR A 43 -2.21 -20.07 -3.01
N ALA A 44 -2.14 -21.22 -3.69
CA ALA A 44 -0.87 -21.78 -4.16
C ALA A 44 -0.14 -20.84 -5.14
N VAL A 45 -0.86 -20.15 -6.03
CA VAL A 45 -0.27 -19.16 -6.96
C VAL A 45 0.25 -17.95 -6.22
N SER A 46 -0.51 -17.44 -5.23
CA SER A 46 -0.07 -16.32 -4.40
C SER A 46 1.20 -16.66 -3.61
N GLU A 47 1.25 -17.84 -2.98
CA GLU A 47 2.43 -18.31 -2.24
C GLU A 47 3.67 -18.48 -3.13
N ALA A 48 3.48 -18.85 -4.41
CA ALA A 48 4.58 -19.05 -5.35
C ALA A 48 5.15 -17.73 -5.92
N ALA A 49 4.42 -16.62 -5.83
CA ALA A 49 4.82 -15.36 -6.49
C ALA A 49 6.12 -14.78 -5.90
N TYR A 50 6.18 -14.65 -4.58
CA TYR A 50 7.36 -14.14 -3.85
C TYR A 50 7.52 -14.95 -2.55
N PRO A 51 8.01 -16.20 -2.62
CA PRO A 51 8.00 -17.12 -1.48
C PRO A 51 8.83 -16.63 -0.30
N ASP A 52 9.90 -15.90 -0.58
CA ASP A 52 10.86 -15.41 0.42
C ASP A 52 10.76 -13.90 0.67
N GLY A 53 9.88 -13.18 -0.04
CA GLY A 53 9.76 -11.73 0.02
C GLY A 53 8.70 -11.24 1.00
N MET A 54 8.89 -10.01 1.50
CA MET A 54 7.88 -9.32 2.33
C MET A 54 7.60 -7.93 1.80
N ILE A 55 6.30 -7.53 1.79
CA ILE A 55 5.88 -6.15 1.54
C ILE A 55 5.08 -5.67 2.75
N ILE A 56 5.37 -4.47 3.25
CA ILE A 56 4.59 -3.81 4.31
C ILE A 56 4.08 -2.47 3.78
N ALA A 57 2.82 -2.45 3.35
CA ALA A 57 2.14 -1.26 2.86
C ALA A 57 1.43 -0.55 4.02
N ILE A 58 1.87 0.67 4.35
CA ILE A 58 1.42 1.42 5.53
C ILE A 58 0.45 2.52 5.09
N GLY A 59 -0.75 2.59 5.69
CA GLY A 59 -1.78 3.56 5.32
C GLY A 59 -1.40 5.01 5.57
N GLY A 60 -0.65 5.28 6.62
CA GLY A 60 -0.15 6.61 6.97
C GLY A 60 1.00 6.55 7.96
N LYS A 61 1.75 7.65 8.09
CA LYS A 61 2.94 7.70 8.94
C LYS A 61 2.61 7.37 10.40
N PHE A 62 3.36 6.46 11.01
CA PHE A 62 3.32 6.21 12.44
C PHE A 62 4.08 7.32 13.18
N GLY A 63 3.44 7.91 14.19
CA GLY A 63 3.92 9.15 14.80
C GLY A 63 5.09 8.99 15.76
N THR A 64 5.24 7.80 16.38
CA THR A 64 6.23 7.54 17.43
C THR A 64 6.98 6.22 17.16
N GLN A 65 8.14 6.07 17.80
CA GLN A 65 8.90 4.81 17.73
C GLN A 65 8.10 3.63 18.29
N ASP A 66 7.36 3.85 19.38
CA ASP A 66 6.55 2.81 20.00
C ASP A 66 5.42 2.37 19.07
N SER A 67 4.78 3.30 18.37
CA SER A 67 3.75 2.97 17.40
C SER A 67 4.32 2.24 16.17
N PHE A 68 5.52 2.57 15.73
CA PHE A 68 6.20 1.93 14.58
C PHE A 68 6.87 0.59 14.96
N ARG A 69 7.08 0.32 16.24
CA ARG A 69 7.78 -0.89 16.72
C ARG A 69 7.29 -2.20 16.11
N PRO A 70 5.98 -2.49 15.99
CA PRO A 70 5.52 -3.75 15.38
C PRO A 70 6.00 -3.94 13.94
N ILE A 71 6.10 -2.86 13.16
CA ILE A 71 6.59 -2.88 11.78
C ILE A 71 8.10 -3.12 11.75
N LEU A 72 8.84 -2.40 12.60
CA LEU A 72 10.30 -2.55 12.74
C LEU A 72 10.66 -4.00 13.14
N GLU A 73 10.06 -4.51 14.21
CA GLU A 73 10.32 -5.87 14.70
C GLU A 73 9.96 -6.93 13.66
N ARG A 74 8.83 -6.76 12.94
CA ARG A 74 8.42 -7.69 11.88
C ARG A 74 9.42 -7.73 10.73
N SER A 75 9.90 -6.57 10.27
CA SER A 75 10.87 -6.49 9.19
C SER A 75 12.23 -7.08 9.56
N LEU A 76 12.72 -6.80 10.77
CA LEU A 76 13.98 -7.34 11.29
C LEU A 76 13.90 -8.88 11.48
N ALA A 77 12.78 -9.37 12.01
CA ALA A 77 12.57 -10.80 12.19
C ALA A 77 12.53 -11.56 10.86
N HIS A 78 11.95 -10.97 9.81
CA HIS A 78 11.93 -11.55 8.47
C HIS A 78 13.35 -11.65 7.88
N VAL A 79 14.12 -10.57 7.95
CA VAL A 79 15.50 -10.53 7.42
C VAL A 79 16.44 -11.48 8.18
N GLY A 80 16.29 -11.59 9.50
CA GLY A 80 17.02 -12.53 10.34
C GLY A 80 18.55 -12.29 10.41
N LYS A 81 19.05 -11.12 9.99
CA LYS A 81 20.46 -10.72 10.07
C LYS A 81 20.72 -9.90 11.34
N GLU A 82 21.91 -10.00 11.90
CA GLU A 82 22.33 -9.20 13.05
C GLU A 82 22.47 -7.71 12.69
N HIS A 83 22.98 -7.43 11.49
CA HIS A 83 23.18 -6.08 10.94
C HIS A 83 22.56 -5.98 9.55
N PRO A 84 21.24 -5.81 9.42
CA PRO A 84 20.59 -5.64 8.13
C PRO A 84 20.96 -4.31 7.47
N ASN A 85 20.88 -4.28 6.15
CA ASN A 85 21.06 -3.07 5.36
C ASN A 85 19.69 -2.45 5.07
N MET A 86 19.48 -1.20 5.49
CA MET A 86 18.24 -0.47 5.24
C MET A 86 18.48 0.70 4.28
N LEU A 87 17.73 0.69 3.17
CA LEU A 87 17.74 1.74 2.15
C LEU A 87 16.51 2.64 2.33
N PHE A 88 16.75 3.93 2.55
CA PHE A 88 15.71 4.96 2.66
C PHE A 88 15.56 5.69 1.34
N ILE A 89 14.34 5.81 0.82
CA ILE A 89 14.05 6.41 -0.49
C ILE A 89 13.01 7.52 -0.36
N PRO A 90 13.43 8.80 -0.33
CA PRO A 90 12.52 9.93 -0.15
C PRO A 90 11.97 10.51 -1.46
N THR A 91 11.89 9.73 -2.56
CA THR A 91 11.51 10.26 -3.88
C THR A 91 10.13 10.92 -3.86
N ALA A 92 9.12 10.32 -3.22
CA ALA A 92 7.79 10.93 -3.14
C ALA A 92 7.81 12.32 -2.46
N SER A 93 8.78 12.56 -1.58
CA SER A 93 9.04 13.86 -0.94
C SER A 93 10.00 14.76 -1.76
N TYR A 94 10.09 14.55 -3.07
CA TYR A 94 10.99 15.29 -3.99
C TYR A 94 12.47 15.15 -3.62
N ASP A 95 12.88 13.97 -3.12
CA ASP A 95 14.21 13.68 -2.57
C ASP A 95 14.64 14.64 -1.43
N ASN A 96 13.65 15.19 -0.71
CA ASN A 96 13.88 15.96 0.51
C ASN A 96 13.83 15.06 1.73
N TYR A 97 14.87 15.03 2.50
CA TYR A 97 14.96 14.26 3.74
C TYR A 97 15.91 14.95 4.75
N SER A 98 15.90 14.45 5.96
CA SER A 98 16.86 14.80 7.00
C SER A 98 17.64 13.55 7.41
N GLU A 99 18.94 13.66 7.62
CA GLU A 99 19.75 12.57 8.19
C GLU A 99 19.23 12.13 9.58
N ASN A 100 18.52 13.01 10.27
CA ASN A 100 17.83 12.73 11.52
C ASN A 100 16.36 12.32 11.32
N ASP A 101 15.96 11.85 10.12
CA ASP A 101 14.61 11.31 9.93
C ASP A 101 14.37 10.17 10.92
N SER A 102 13.19 10.18 11.51
CA SER A 102 12.85 9.21 12.57
C SER A 102 12.98 7.76 12.11
N ILE A 103 12.64 7.44 10.85
CA ILE A 103 12.76 6.09 10.30
C ILE A 103 14.23 5.68 10.22
N ILE A 104 15.10 6.55 9.67
CA ILE A 104 16.54 6.27 9.57
C ILE A 104 17.11 6.03 10.97
N THR A 105 16.78 6.92 11.93
CA THR A 105 17.30 6.82 13.30
C THR A 105 16.77 5.58 14.03
N TRP A 106 15.53 5.16 13.82
CA TRP A 106 14.97 3.95 14.47
C TRP A 106 15.61 2.67 13.95
N PHE A 107 15.82 2.56 12.62
CA PHE A 107 16.52 1.41 12.04
C PHE A 107 18.00 1.38 12.43
N ALA A 108 18.69 2.53 12.44
CA ALA A 108 20.08 2.62 12.91
C ALA A 108 20.20 2.22 14.39
N ALA A 109 19.29 2.68 15.26
CA ALA A 109 19.26 2.30 16.67
C ALA A 109 18.96 0.79 16.87
N ALA A 110 18.30 0.15 15.92
CA ALA A 110 18.05 -1.29 15.90
C ALA A 110 19.23 -2.11 15.32
N GLY A 111 20.36 -1.47 14.97
CA GLY A 111 21.58 -2.11 14.49
C GLY A 111 21.71 -2.23 12.98
N CYS A 112 20.79 -1.59 12.20
CA CYS A 112 20.89 -1.59 10.74
C CYS A 112 22.00 -0.65 10.25
N ALA A 113 22.69 -1.06 9.18
CA ALA A 113 23.42 -0.11 8.33
C ALA A 113 22.40 0.63 7.45
N THR A 114 22.50 1.95 7.35
CA THR A 114 21.53 2.77 6.61
C THR A 114 22.20 3.52 5.46
N ASP A 115 21.52 3.58 4.32
CA ASP A 115 21.89 4.40 3.17
C ASP A 115 20.64 5.08 2.60
N VAL A 116 20.83 6.11 1.78
CA VAL A 116 19.76 6.90 1.17
C VAL A 116 19.90 6.86 -0.34
N LEU A 117 18.80 6.63 -1.07
CA LEU A 117 18.75 6.71 -2.52
C LEU A 117 17.92 7.94 -2.95
N LEU A 118 18.57 8.90 -3.60
CA LEU A 118 17.95 10.08 -4.17
C LEU A 118 17.69 9.83 -5.67
N VAL A 119 16.58 9.16 -6.00
CA VAL A 119 16.33 8.62 -7.34
C VAL A 119 16.36 9.70 -8.43
N SER A 120 15.86 10.91 -8.18
CA SER A 120 15.88 12.00 -9.17
C SER A 120 17.30 12.52 -9.45
N LYS A 121 18.26 12.27 -8.55
CA LYS A 121 19.63 12.81 -8.59
C LYS A 121 20.69 11.77 -8.95
N GLU A 122 20.44 10.50 -8.66
CA GLU A 122 21.39 9.41 -8.88
C GLU A 122 21.14 8.69 -10.22
N SER A 123 22.11 7.92 -10.69
CA SER A 123 21.98 7.14 -11.92
C SER A 123 21.17 5.86 -11.69
N ALA A 124 20.69 5.24 -12.79
CA ALA A 124 20.00 3.96 -12.73
C ALA A 124 20.90 2.85 -12.17
N GLU A 125 22.20 2.87 -12.51
CA GLU A 125 23.19 1.93 -12.01
C GLU A 125 23.35 2.05 -10.49
N ALA A 126 23.47 3.29 -9.97
CA ALA A 126 23.56 3.53 -8.52
C ALA A 126 22.29 3.06 -7.80
N ALA A 127 21.11 3.29 -8.39
CA ALA A 127 19.86 2.78 -7.84
C ALA A 127 19.84 1.26 -7.78
N ALA A 128 20.23 0.57 -8.86
CA ALA A 128 20.31 -0.89 -8.91
C ALA A 128 21.31 -1.45 -7.88
N GLU A 129 22.49 -0.84 -7.72
CA GLU A 129 23.49 -1.24 -6.74
C GLU A 129 22.96 -1.10 -5.29
N LYS A 130 22.30 0.03 -4.96
CA LYS A 130 21.73 0.25 -3.64
C LYS A 130 20.58 -0.73 -3.35
N PHE A 131 19.72 -1.03 -4.33
CA PHE A 131 18.70 -2.06 -4.16
C PHE A 131 19.31 -3.46 -3.98
N ALA A 132 20.38 -3.79 -4.69
CA ALA A 132 21.08 -5.06 -4.52
C ALA A 132 21.73 -5.19 -3.13
N TRP A 133 22.17 -4.08 -2.53
CA TRP A 133 22.75 -4.02 -1.19
C TRP A 133 21.69 -4.13 -0.08
N ALA A 134 20.48 -3.62 -0.30
CA ALA A 134 19.46 -3.49 0.72
C ALA A 134 18.80 -4.82 1.09
N ASP A 135 18.61 -5.06 2.38
CA ASP A 135 17.74 -6.10 2.93
C ASP A 135 16.35 -5.56 3.25
N ILE A 136 16.28 -4.26 3.57
CA ILE A 136 15.05 -3.53 3.87
C ILE A 136 15.05 -2.25 3.04
N VAL A 137 13.97 -2.00 2.33
CA VAL A 137 13.75 -0.77 1.55
C VAL A 137 12.55 -0.02 2.12
N TYR A 138 12.72 1.26 2.42
CA TYR A 138 11.67 2.13 2.94
C TYR A 138 11.42 3.31 2.01
N ALA A 139 10.24 3.37 1.39
CA ALA A 139 9.79 4.49 0.56
C ALA A 139 8.90 5.46 1.36
N THR A 140 9.16 6.76 1.25
CA THR A 140 8.37 7.79 1.94
C THR A 140 7.06 8.09 1.21
N GLY A 141 6.12 8.74 1.93
CA GLY A 141 4.94 9.35 1.31
C GLY A 141 5.23 10.72 0.69
N GLY A 142 4.26 11.23 -0.06
CA GLY A 142 4.33 12.50 -0.77
C GLY A 142 3.62 12.44 -2.12
N SER A 143 4.29 12.82 -3.22
CA SER A 143 3.74 12.77 -4.57
C SER A 143 3.99 11.42 -5.22
N LEU A 144 2.92 10.62 -5.42
CA LEU A 144 3.01 9.37 -6.17
C LEU A 144 3.39 9.64 -7.63
N LYS A 145 2.86 10.68 -8.23
CA LYS A 145 3.19 11.10 -9.60
C LYS A 145 4.69 11.33 -9.79
N PHE A 146 5.31 12.09 -8.89
CA PHE A 146 6.75 12.35 -8.97
C PHE A 146 7.56 11.07 -8.73
N LEU A 147 7.13 10.24 -7.78
CA LEU A 147 7.78 8.95 -7.50
C LEU A 147 7.73 8.04 -8.73
N THR A 148 6.54 7.77 -9.30
CA THR A 148 6.38 6.81 -10.40
C THR A 148 7.12 7.25 -11.66
N GLN A 149 7.12 8.55 -11.99
CA GLN A 149 7.88 9.09 -13.11
C GLN A 149 9.38 8.82 -12.97
N ASN A 150 9.98 9.19 -11.83
CA ASN A 150 11.41 8.99 -11.60
C ASN A 150 11.79 7.51 -11.50
N TRP A 151 10.96 6.69 -10.87
CA TRP A 151 11.25 5.27 -10.68
C TRP A 151 11.17 4.49 -11.99
N SER A 152 10.18 4.80 -12.84
CA SER A 152 10.09 4.20 -14.18
C SER A 152 11.29 4.57 -15.05
N GLU A 153 11.69 5.85 -15.05
CA GLU A 153 12.85 6.32 -15.83
C GLU A 153 14.18 5.69 -15.41
N LYS A 154 14.31 5.30 -14.14
CA LYS A 154 15.56 4.78 -13.56
C LYS A 154 15.58 3.25 -13.36
N GLY A 155 14.53 2.52 -13.79
CA GLY A 155 14.47 1.06 -13.59
C GLY A 155 14.34 0.63 -12.13
N VAL A 156 13.78 1.49 -11.27
CA VAL A 156 13.67 1.21 -9.84
C VAL A 156 12.60 0.15 -9.56
N PHE A 157 11.56 0.08 -10.37
CA PHE A 157 10.52 -0.95 -10.24
C PHE A 157 11.08 -2.36 -10.47
N GLU A 158 11.94 -2.52 -11.48
CA GLU A 158 12.65 -3.78 -11.77
C GLU A 158 13.64 -4.14 -10.66
N ALA A 159 14.33 -3.14 -10.12
CA ALA A 159 15.24 -3.33 -8.98
C ALA A 159 14.49 -3.76 -7.71
N ALA A 160 13.30 -3.22 -7.47
CA ALA A 160 12.43 -3.59 -6.37
C ALA A 160 11.90 -5.03 -6.51
N ASP A 161 11.44 -5.43 -7.71
CA ASP A 161 11.02 -6.79 -8.00
C ASP A 161 12.17 -7.80 -7.75
N ALA A 162 13.37 -7.48 -8.23
CA ALA A 162 14.56 -8.31 -8.00
C ALA A 162 14.93 -8.40 -6.50
N ALA A 163 14.79 -7.30 -5.75
CA ALA A 163 15.02 -7.29 -4.31
C ALA A 163 14.01 -8.17 -3.57
N LEU A 164 12.71 -8.05 -3.90
CA LEU A 164 11.64 -8.84 -3.30
C LEU A 164 11.82 -10.34 -3.57
N LYS A 165 12.18 -10.71 -4.81
CA LYS A 165 12.51 -12.10 -5.19
C LYS A 165 13.69 -12.67 -4.42
N ARG A 166 14.63 -11.83 -3.98
CA ARG A 166 15.79 -12.21 -3.15
C ARG A 166 15.44 -12.35 -1.67
N GLY A 167 14.22 -12.02 -1.24
CA GLY A 167 13.81 -12.05 0.16
C GLY A 167 13.97 -10.73 0.90
N ALA A 168 14.12 -9.60 0.21
CA ALA A 168 14.13 -8.30 0.85
C ALA A 168 12.74 -7.91 1.36
N VAL A 169 12.71 -7.00 2.34
CA VAL A 169 11.50 -6.33 2.81
C VAL A 169 11.33 -5.03 2.07
N LEU A 170 10.22 -4.86 1.34
CA LEU A 170 9.83 -3.59 0.75
C LEU A 170 8.74 -2.96 1.61
N MET A 171 8.92 -1.73 2.06
CA MET A 171 7.91 -1.06 2.87
C MET A 171 7.81 0.42 2.55
N GLY A 172 6.76 1.05 3.04
CA GLY A 172 6.56 2.49 2.94
C GLY A 172 5.16 2.91 3.32
N TYR A 173 4.93 4.20 3.41
CA TYR A 173 3.64 4.76 3.80
C TYR A 173 3.08 5.68 2.70
N SER A 174 1.75 5.80 2.61
CA SER A 174 1.08 6.66 1.63
C SER A 174 1.55 6.34 0.20
N SER A 175 2.10 7.29 -0.55
CA SER A 175 2.66 7.05 -1.89
C SER A 175 3.75 5.97 -1.89
N GLY A 176 4.56 5.87 -0.81
CA GLY A 176 5.55 4.81 -0.64
C GLY A 176 4.96 3.43 -0.31
N ALA A 177 3.68 3.36 0.06
CA ALA A 177 2.94 2.10 0.13
C ALA A 177 2.33 1.75 -1.24
N MET A 178 1.72 2.75 -1.89
CA MET A 178 1.09 2.60 -3.20
C MET A 178 2.07 2.12 -4.27
N CYS A 179 3.31 2.58 -4.24
CA CYS A 179 4.31 2.28 -5.27
C CYS A 179 4.61 0.78 -5.44
N TRP A 180 4.30 -0.06 -4.47
CA TRP A 180 4.47 -1.52 -4.54
C TRP A 180 3.30 -2.26 -5.19
N ALA A 181 2.15 -1.62 -5.28
CA ALA A 181 0.94 -2.18 -5.87
C ALA A 181 0.97 -2.13 -7.41
N ASP A 182 -0.10 -2.60 -8.07
CA ASP A 182 -0.28 -2.37 -9.50
C ASP A 182 -0.52 -0.92 -9.80
N MET A 183 -1.38 -0.30 -9.01
CA MET A 183 -1.70 1.11 -9.14
C MET A 183 -1.99 1.73 -7.76
N GLY A 184 -1.83 3.02 -7.67
CA GLY A 184 -2.24 3.82 -6.53
C GLY A 184 -3.27 4.87 -6.94
N TRP A 185 -4.22 5.14 -6.06
CA TRP A 185 -5.15 6.25 -6.20
C TRP A 185 -4.70 7.39 -5.28
N ASP A 186 -4.21 8.48 -5.87
CA ASP A 186 -3.45 9.53 -5.18
C ASP A 186 -4.07 10.91 -5.35
N ASP A 187 -3.95 11.75 -4.33
CA ASP A 187 -4.49 13.11 -4.26
C ASP A 187 -3.52 14.20 -4.74
N THR A 188 -2.42 13.84 -5.39
CA THR A 188 -1.40 14.80 -5.84
C THR A 188 -1.98 15.87 -6.77
N GLU A 189 -2.90 15.49 -7.65
CA GLU A 189 -3.56 16.46 -8.53
C GLU A 189 -4.53 17.37 -7.76
N GLU A 190 -5.14 16.87 -6.69
CA GLU A 190 -6.04 17.65 -5.84
C GLU A 190 -5.30 18.70 -5.03
N GLU A 191 -4.11 18.39 -4.52
CA GLU A 191 -3.30 19.39 -3.80
C GLU A 191 -3.03 20.60 -4.70
N THR A 192 -2.70 20.36 -5.97
CA THR A 192 -2.54 21.43 -6.97
C THR A 192 -3.85 22.19 -7.19
N TYR A 193 -4.97 21.50 -7.32
CA TYR A 193 -6.29 22.12 -7.47
C TYR A 193 -6.67 22.97 -6.26
N ARG A 194 -6.46 22.45 -5.04
CA ARG A 194 -6.75 23.16 -3.79
C ARG A 194 -5.91 24.41 -3.61
N ILE A 195 -4.62 24.35 -3.95
CA ILE A 195 -3.73 25.52 -3.92
C ILE A 195 -4.21 26.61 -4.88
N ILE A 196 -4.61 26.22 -6.10
CA ILE A 196 -5.04 27.15 -7.14
C ILE A 196 -6.41 27.72 -6.84
N HIS A 197 -7.36 26.92 -6.35
CA HIS A 197 -8.77 27.29 -6.28
C HIS A 197 -9.30 27.55 -4.87
N HIS A 198 -8.48 27.42 -3.83
CA HIS A 198 -8.86 27.63 -2.41
C HIS A 198 -10.13 26.86 -2.01
N SER A 199 -10.35 25.67 -2.57
CA SER A 199 -11.56 24.88 -2.35
C SER A 199 -11.59 24.27 -0.95
N PRO A 200 -12.63 24.49 -0.14
CA PRO A 200 -12.82 23.79 1.12
C PRO A 200 -13.33 22.35 0.94
N PHE A 201 -13.69 21.94 -0.28
CA PHE A 201 -14.23 20.61 -0.60
C PHE A 201 -13.14 19.71 -1.19
N VAL A 202 -12.13 19.48 -0.40
CA VAL A 202 -11.04 18.55 -0.68
C VAL A 202 -11.61 17.13 -0.76
N GLY A 203 -11.25 16.34 -1.75
CA GLY A 203 -11.70 14.95 -1.93
C GLY A 203 -13.03 14.76 -2.67
N MET A 204 -13.68 15.84 -3.11
CA MET A 204 -14.91 15.78 -3.92
C MET A 204 -14.72 16.39 -5.33
N GLY A 205 -13.49 16.62 -5.73
CA GLY A 205 -13.12 17.26 -6.98
C GLY A 205 -12.30 16.36 -7.92
N PRO A 206 -11.93 16.84 -9.12
CA PRO A 206 -11.14 16.09 -10.11
C PRO A 206 -9.65 15.97 -9.75
N GLY A 207 -9.29 15.99 -8.48
CA GLY A 207 -7.92 16.04 -8.01
C GLY A 207 -7.25 14.68 -7.78
N PHE A 208 -8.02 13.61 -7.62
CA PHE A 208 -7.48 12.26 -7.50
C PHE A 208 -7.26 11.62 -8.87
N ALA A 209 -6.19 10.85 -8.98
CA ALA A 209 -5.85 10.13 -10.19
C ALA A 209 -5.23 8.76 -9.87
N TYR A 210 -5.35 7.82 -10.84
CA TYR A 210 -4.67 6.55 -10.80
C TYR A 210 -3.28 6.68 -11.41
N TYR A 211 -2.30 6.03 -10.78
CA TYR A 211 -0.92 5.94 -11.27
C TYR A 211 -0.49 4.47 -11.28
N ASP A 212 0.05 4.03 -12.42
CA ASP A 212 0.66 2.71 -12.54
C ASP A 212 1.92 2.66 -11.66
N CYS A 213 2.11 1.53 -10.97
CA CYS A 213 3.17 1.33 -9.99
C CYS A 213 3.97 0.04 -10.28
N ALA A 214 4.62 -0.54 -9.28
CA ALA A 214 5.54 -1.67 -9.46
C ALA A 214 4.87 -3.00 -9.85
N GLY A 215 3.57 -3.17 -9.65
CA GLY A 215 2.87 -4.41 -9.98
C GLY A 215 3.17 -5.60 -9.07
N LEU A 216 3.78 -5.39 -7.90
CA LEU A 216 4.16 -6.47 -6.99
C LEU A 216 2.96 -7.02 -6.21
N LEU A 217 2.03 -6.14 -5.82
CA LEU A 217 0.73 -6.49 -5.25
C LEU A 217 -0.35 -6.23 -6.30
N PRO A 218 -1.18 -7.22 -6.66
CA PRO A 218 -2.14 -7.09 -7.77
C PRO A 218 -3.43 -6.38 -7.35
N PHE A 219 -3.31 -5.24 -6.70
CA PHE A 219 -4.41 -4.41 -6.20
C PHE A 219 -4.18 -2.94 -6.59
N CYS A 220 -5.28 -2.17 -6.65
CA CYS A 220 -5.21 -0.73 -6.46
C CYS A 220 -5.05 -0.44 -4.97
N LEU A 221 -4.08 0.35 -4.56
CA LEU A 221 -3.84 0.66 -3.16
C LEU A 221 -4.28 2.08 -2.83
N VAL A 222 -5.03 2.23 -1.73
CA VAL A 222 -5.62 3.49 -1.27
C VAL A 222 -5.25 3.71 0.19
N PRO A 223 -4.29 4.56 0.51
CA PRO A 223 -3.89 4.89 1.88
C PRO A 223 -4.89 5.85 2.53
N HIS A 224 -4.64 6.21 3.80
CA HIS A 224 -5.40 7.23 4.56
C HIS A 224 -6.92 7.03 4.56
N TYR A 225 -7.41 5.81 4.42
CA TYR A 225 -8.83 5.51 4.18
C TYR A 225 -9.77 5.95 5.29
N ASP A 226 -9.28 6.23 6.50
CA ASP A 226 -10.04 6.86 7.59
C ASP A 226 -10.21 8.38 7.43
N SER A 227 -9.50 9.01 6.50
CA SER A 227 -9.64 10.43 6.18
C SER A 227 -10.80 10.66 5.21
N ILE A 228 -11.55 11.73 5.43
CA ILE A 228 -12.80 11.98 4.68
C ILE A 228 -12.59 12.07 3.17
N ASN A 229 -11.46 12.62 2.73
CA ASN A 229 -11.13 12.79 1.32
C ASN A 229 -10.85 11.45 0.64
N TRP A 230 -10.06 10.60 1.30
CA TRP A 230 -9.68 9.28 0.81
C TRP A 230 -10.83 8.28 0.84
N ARG A 231 -11.82 8.47 1.74
CA ARG A 231 -13.05 7.68 1.74
C ARG A 231 -13.91 7.90 0.48
N ALA A 232 -13.67 8.97 -0.27
CA ALA A 232 -14.31 9.19 -1.56
C ALA A 232 -13.99 8.07 -2.56
N TYR A 233 -12.91 7.32 -2.37
CA TYR A 233 -12.59 6.12 -3.15
C TYR A 233 -13.72 5.09 -3.18
N SER A 234 -14.56 5.03 -2.15
CA SER A 234 -15.71 4.12 -2.13
C SER A 234 -16.67 4.31 -3.31
N TYR A 235 -16.68 5.48 -3.95
CA TYR A 235 -17.46 5.72 -5.17
C TYR A 235 -16.74 5.20 -6.41
N GLU A 236 -15.44 5.48 -6.50
CA GLU A 236 -14.62 4.98 -7.60
C GLU A 236 -14.58 3.45 -7.60
N ALA A 237 -14.48 2.86 -6.40
CA ALA A 237 -14.44 1.42 -6.22
C ALA A 237 -15.72 0.70 -6.69
N GLU A 238 -16.90 1.33 -6.61
CA GLU A 238 -18.15 0.74 -7.09
C GLU A 238 -18.20 0.61 -8.62
N GLU A 239 -17.44 1.46 -9.33
CA GLU A 239 -17.34 1.47 -10.79
C GLU A 239 -16.13 0.68 -11.30
N ALA A 240 -15.17 0.35 -10.43
CA ALA A 240 -13.94 -0.32 -10.79
C ALA A 240 -14.10 -1.86 -10.75
N ASP A 241 -13.92 -2.53 -11.87
CA ASP A 241 -13.84 -4.01 -11.94
C ASP A 241 -12.49 -4.56 -11.46
N TYR A 242 -11.77 -3.82 -10.63
CA TYR A 242 -10.43 -4.12 -10.18
C TYR A 242 -10.34 -4.22 -8.65
N PRO A 243 -9.64 -5.22 -8.10
CA PRO A 243 -9.53 -5.34 -6.65
C PRO A 243 -8.75 -4.17 -6.06
N SER A 244 -9.24 -3.66 -4.96
CA SER A 244 -8.63 -2.53 -4.27
C SER A 244 -8.42 -2.82 -2.80
N VAL A 245 -7.32 -2.31 -2.25
CA VAL A 245 -7.00 -2.41 -0.83
C VAL A 245 -6.91 -1.02 -0.24
N CYS A 246 -7.82 -0.73 0.70
CA CYS A 246 -7.92 0.55 1.39
C CYS A 246 -7.33 0.40 2.79
N ILE A 247 -6.33 1.24 3.14
CA ILE A 247 -5.57 1.13 4.40
C ILE A 247 -5.78 2.39 5.24
N GLU A 248 -6.25 2.23 6.47
CA GLU A 248 -6.41 3.35 7.42
C GLU A 248 -5.05 3.82 7.97
N ASN A 249 -4.97 5.10 8.40
CA ASN A 249 -3.83 5.58 9.19
C ASN A 249 -3.68 4.73 10.46
N GLY A 250 -2.44 4.38 10.81
CA GLY A 250 -2.17 3.49 11.94
C GLY A 250 -2.44 2.00 11.64
N ALA A 251 -2.66 1.63 10.37
CA ALA A 251 -2.71 0.25 9.91
C ALA A 251 -1.71 0.00 8.78
N ALA A 252 -1.35 -1.27 8.60
CA ALA A 252 -0.52 -1.74 7.49
C ALA A 252 -0.99 -3.11 7.00
N LEU A 253 -0.98 -3.30 5.67
CA LEU A 253 -1.08 -4.61 5.05
C LEU A 253 0.32 -5.22 4.96
N VAL A 254 0.45 -6.46 5.42
CA VAL A 254 1.68 -7.24 5.29
C VAL A 254 1.42 -8.40 4.33
N TYR A 255 2.20 -8.45 3.26
CA TYR A 255 2.37 -9.63 2.40
C TYR A 255 3.68 -10.32 2.79
N GLU A 256 3.66 -11.62 3.01
CA GLU A 256 4.84 -12.43 3.31
C GLU A 256 4.63 -13.86 2.81
N GLY A 257 5.43 -14.28 1.83
CA GLY A 257 5.38 -15.63 1.28
C GLY A 257 3.99 -16.04 0.78
N GLY A 258 3.28 -15.17 0.08
CA GLY A 258 1.93 -15.42 -0.43
C GLY A 258 0.81 -15.26 0.60
N ARG A 259 1.10 -14.91 1.84
CA ARG A 259 0.12 -14.72 2.91
C ARG A 259 -0.06 -13.26 3.24
N TYR A 260 -1.27 -12.90 3.61
CA TYR A 260 -1.61 -11.55 4.03
C TYR A 260 -1.94 -11.51 5.52
N SER A 261 -1.56 -10.40 6.16
CA SER A 261 -1.93 -10.09 7.53
C SER A 261 -2.06 -8.58 7.72
N VAL A 262 -2.68 -8.16 8.82
CA VAL A 262 -2.86 -6.75 9.15
C VAL A 262 -2.13 -6.44 10.45
N LEU A 263 -1.25 -5.44 10.41
CA LEU A 263 -0.69 -4.81 11.61
C LEU A 263 -1.43 -3.52 11.91
N SER A 264 -1.55 -3.20 13.19
CA SER A 264 -2.11 -1.93 13.64
C SER A 264 -1.20 -1.32 14.69
N ASP A 265 -1.18 0.02 14.72
CA ASP A 265 -0.55 0.80 15.76
C ASP A 265 -1.14 0.42 17.15
N ALA A 266 -0.29 0.30 18.15
CA ALA A 266 -0.70 0.00 19.51
C ALA A 266 -1.65 1.06 20.09
N ASP A 267 -1.50 2.32 19.71
CA ASP A 267 -2.36 3.43 20.13
C ASP A 267 -3.71 3.45 19.41
N THR A 268 -3.78 2.81 18.22
CA THR A 268 -4.99 2.72 17.40
C THR A 268 -5.29 1.29 16.95
N PRO A 269 -5.49 0.34 17.90
CA PRO A 269 -5.56 -1.09 17.59
C PRO A 269 -6.79 -1.51 16.79
N THR A 270 -7.77 -0.61 16.61
CA THR A 270 -8.98 -0.84 15.81
C THR A 270 -8.80 -0.48 14.33
N ARG A 271 -7.73 0.23 13.98
CA ARG A 271 -7.42 0.59 12.59
C ARG A 271 -7.21 -0.65 11.75
N SER A 272 -7.65 -0.59 10.49
CA SER A 272 -7.78 -1.78 9.68
C SER A 272 -7.43 -1.56 8.21
N VAL A 273 -7.48 -2.65 7.48
CA VAL A 273 -7.32 -2.75 6.04
C VAL A 273 -8.57 -3.38 5.47
N PHE A 274 -9.07 -2.84 4.37
CA PHE A 274 -10.28 -3.29 3.71
C PHE A 274 -9.99 -3.72 2.28
N LEU A 275 -10.51 -4.88 1.89
CA LEU A 275 -10.49 -5.36 0.51
C LEU A 275 -11.84 -5.05 -0.15
N PHE A 276 -11.79 -4.62 -1.38
CA PHE A 276 -12.94 -4.41 -2.25
C PHE A 276 -12.68 -5.04 -3.62
N TYR A 277 -13.61 -5.88 -4.11
CA TYR A 277 -13.51 -6.50 -5.43
C TYR A 277 -14.91 -6.70 -6.03
N PRO A 278 -15.43 -5.74 -6.81
CA PRO A 278 -16.80 -5.76 -7.34
C PRO A 278 -17.09 -6.97 -8.24
N ALA A 279 -16.11 -7.37 -9.05
CA ALA A 279 -16.25 -8.51 -9.98
C ALA A 279 -16.63 -9.82 -9.27
N ARG A 280 -16.32 -9.95 -7.98
CA ARG A 280 -16.70 -11.09 -7.13
C ARG A 280 -17.77 -10.74 -6.09
N GLY A 281 -18.36 -9.54 -6.14
CA GLY A 281 -19.33 -9.08 -5.16
C GLY A 281 -18.73 -8.74 -3.79
N ILE A 282 -17.41 -8.67 -3.68
CA ILE A 282 -16.69 -8.38 -2.43
C ILE A 282 -16.77 -6.87 -2.17
N LYS A 283 -17.43 -6.47 -1.08
CA LYS A 283 -17.64 -5.07 -0.70
C LYS A 283 -16.99 -4.76 0.65
N PHE A 284 -15.90 -4.02 0.67
CA PHE A 284 -15.19 -3.52 1.87
C PHE A 284 -15.07 -4.54 3.01
N VAL A 285 -14.51 -5.69 2.70
CA VAL A 285 -14.23 -6.76 3.67
C VAL A 285 -13.07 -6.36 4.56
N ASN A 286 -13.23 -6.42 5.86
CA ASN A 286 -12.18 -6.11 6.82
C ASN A 286 -11.16 -7.25 6.91
N LEU A 287 -9.97 -7.05 6.35
CA LEU A 287 -8.89 -8.05 6.31
C LEU A 287 -8.27 -8.33 7.68
N ARG A 288 -8.50 -7.50 8.70
CA ARG A 288 -8.07 -7.79 10.06
C ARG A 288 -8.78 -8.99 10.66
N GLN A 289 -10.00 -9.27 10.22
CA GLN A 289 -10.79 -10.40 10.70
C GLN A 289 -10.41 -11.70 9.97
N ASP A 290 -10.18 -11.59 8.66
CA ASP A 290 -9.70 -12.68 7.83
C ASP A 290 -8.95 -12.13 6.61
N ALA A 291 -7.62 -12.28 6.65
CA ALA A 291 -6.75 -11.84 5.56
C ALA A 291 -6.59 -12.89 4.46
N SER A 292 -7.13 -14.10 4.61
CA SER A 292 -7.00 -15.18 3.62
C SER A 292 -7.63 -14.80 2.27
N LEU A 293 -8.72 -14.03 2.30
CA LEU A 293 -9.37 -13.54 1.10
C LEU A 293 -8.44 -12.72 0.20
N ALA A 294 -7.52 -11.92 0.78
CA ALA A 294 -6.56 -11.16 0.00
C ALA A 294 -5.59 -12.09 -0.77
N ALA A 295 -5.17 -13.21 -0.17
CA ALA A 295 -4.31 -14.19 -0.83
C ALA A 295 -5.02 -14.89 -2.01
N VAL A 296 -6.31 -15.21 -1.84
CA VAL A 296 -7.12 -15.83 -2.90
C VAL A 296 -7.32 -14.86 -4.07
N VAL A 297 -7.66 -13.59 -3.80
CA VAL A 297 -7.81 -12.55 -4.83
C VAL A 297 -6.49 -12.28 -5.54
N ASP A 298 -5.38 -12.21 -4.81
CA ASP A 298 -4.03 -12.10 -5.39
C ASP A 298 -3.77 -13.23 -6.39
N GLY A 299 -3.95 -14.47 -5.98
CA GLY A 299 -3.71 -15.63 -6.84
C GLY A 299 -4.66 -15.71 -8.04
N GLU A 300 -5.93 -15.27 -7.90
CA GLU A 300 -6.86 -15.16 -9.01
C GLU A 300 -6.34 -14.18 -10.07
N ILE A 301 -5.95 -12.97 -9.66
CA ILE A 301 -5.48 -11.92 -10.58
C ILE A 301 -4.19 -12.37 -11.29
N ARG A 302 -3.23 -12.96 -10.55
CA ARG A 302 -2.01 -13.50 -11.16
C ARG A 302 -2.33 -14.61 -12.16
N THR A 303 -3.28 -15.48 -11.86
CA THR A 303 -3.74 -16.53 -12.77
C THR A 303 -4.38 -15.96 -14.04
N LEU A 304 -5.23 -14.93 -13.90
CA LEU A 304 -5.84 -14.25 -15.05
C LEU A 304 -4.78 -13.61 -15.95
N ARG A 305 -3.77 -12.96 -15.39
CA ARG A 305 -2.66 -12.35 -16.15
C ARG A 305 -1.79 -13.37 -16.87
N ALA A 306 -1.54 -14.52 -16.27
CA ALA A 306 -0.75 -15.57 -16.89
C ALA A 306 -1.45 -16.25 -18.09
N ASN A 307 -2.77 -16.15 -18.17
CA ASN A 307 -3.60 -16.78 -19.21
C ASN A 307 -4.08 -15.78 -20.28
N GLY A 308 -3.90 -14.48 -20.11
CA GLY A 308 -4.26 -13.41 -21.06
C GLY A 308 -3.10 -12.92 -21.84
#